data_fbdeb990cb69029902d484c28160a9a0
#
_entry.id   fbdeb990cb69029902d484c28160a9a0
#
_cell.length_a   1.000
_cell.length_b   1.000
_cell.length_c   1.000
_cell.angle_alpha   90.00
_cell.angle_beta   90.00
_cell.angle_gamma   90.00
#
_symmetry.space_group_name_H-M   'P 1'
#
loop_
_entity.id
_entity.type
_entity.pdbx_description
1 polymer ?
#
loop_
_entity_poly.entity_id
_entity_poly.type
_entity_poly.pdbx_seq_one_letter_code
_entity_poly.pdbx_strand_id
1 'polypeptide(L)'
;NLLTLNELEFGNEVVTMERFDLASMIHNMLRSMQVLFEQKDVKLVYDVQEPVYAWANEFKMEQVLNNYISNALNHVDGEKIIKITIQRQDGHVRAGVFNTGKPIPEEDVGRIWDKFYKVDKARTREYGGSGVGLSIVKAIMESMHQQYGVINYDNGVEFWFELDDKNEA
;
A
#
# COMPACT_ATOMS: atom_id res chain seq x y z
N ASN A 1 6.78 1.11 12.08
CA ASN A 1 8.05 1.10 12.76
C ASN A 1 8.64 2.51 12.87
N LEU A 2 8.72 3.02 14.09
CA LEU A 2 9.17 4.39 14.34
C LEU A 2 10.62 4.62 13.93
N LEU A 3 11.49 3.63 14.10
CA LEU A 3 12.89 3.75 13.71
C LEU A 3 13.03 3.91 12.20
N THR A 4 12.31 3.10 11.43
CA THR A 4 12.29 3.21 9.98
C THR A 4 11.79 4.58 9.53
N LEU A 5 10.73 5.07 10.18
CA LEU A 5 10.16 6.36 9.85
C LEU A 5 11.16 7.50 10.10
N ASN A 6 11.87 7.46 11.24
CA ASN A 6 12.87 8.48 11.56
C ASN A 6 14.00 8.51 10.54
N GLU A 7 14.51 7.37 10.14
CA GLU A 7 15.58 7.28 9.15
C GLU A 7 15.15 7.91 7.82
N LEU A 8 13.95 7.61 7.37
CA LEU A 8 13.44 8.12 6.10
C LEU A 8 13.10 9.61 6.16
N GLU A 9 12.50 10.07 7.28
CA GLU A 9 12.13 11.47 7.44
C GLU A 9 13.33 12.41 7.44
N PHE A 10 14.42 11.99 8.02
CA PHE A 10 15.62 12.83 8.09
C PHE A 10 16.51 12.72 6.86
N GLY A 11 16.13 11.89 5.89
CA GLY A 11 16.80 11.81 4.61
C GLY A 11 18.24 11.35 4.66
N ASN A 12 18.65 10.71 5.76
CA ASN A 12 20.03 10.25 5.93
C ASN A 12 20.28 8.89 5.31
N GLU A 13 19.25 8.20 4.90
CA GLU A 13 19.37 6.87 4.33
C GLU A 13 19.51 6.93 2.81
N VAL A 14 20.53 6.26 2.29
CA VAL A 14 20.68 6.11 0.85
C VAL A 14 19.89 4.88 0.44
N VAL A 15 18.85 5.09 -0.35
CA VAL A 15 17.98 4.00 -0.81
C VAL A 15 18.54 3.43 -2.11
N THR A 16 18.93 2.16 -2.07
CA THR A 16 19.44 1.46 -3.25
C THR A 16 18.28 1.05 -4.15
N MET A 17 18.28 1.55 -5.38
CA MET A 17 17.24 1.24 -6.36
C MET A 17 17.67 0.06 -7.21
N GLU A 18 16.74 -0.82 -7.54
CA GLU A 18 17.00 -2.00 -8.36
C GLU A 18 15.77 -2.39 -9.16
N ARG A 19 15.99 -3.15 -10.20
CA ARG A 19 14.89 -3.71 -11.01
C ARG A 19 14.46 -5.04 -10.37
N PHE A 20 13.18 -5.20 -10.10
CA PHE A 20 12.65 -6.42 -9.49
C PHE A 20 11.27 -6.73 -10.04
N ASP A 21 10.83 -7.97 -9.85
CA ASP A 21 9.51 -8.42 -10.32
C ASP A 21 8.46 -8.08 -9.25
N LEU A 22 7.72 -7.01 -9.48
CA LEU A 22 6.67 -6.54 -8.58
C LEU A 22 5.54 -7.57 -8.44
N ALA A 23 5.17 -8.22 -9.55
CA ALA A 23 4.10 -9.22 -9.51
C ALA A 23 4.47 -10.37 -8.59
N SER A 24 5.70 -10.82 -8.67
CA SER A 24 6.20 -11.90 -7.80
C SER A 24 6.20 -11.48 -6.33
N MET A 25 6.63 -10.26 -6.06
CA MET A 25 6.63 -9.73 -4.70
C MET A 25 5.22 -9.70 -4.11
N ILE A 26 4.25 -9.20 -4.89
CA ILE A 26 2.85 -9.14 -4.45
C ILE A 26 2.32 -10.55 -4.22
N HIS A 27 2.58 -11.46 -5.15
CA HIS A 27 2.12 -12.83 -5.05
C HIS A 27 2.64 -13.51 -3.77
N ASN A 28 3.92 -13.34 -3.49
CA ASN A 28 4.54 -13.92 -2.29
C ASN A 28 3.96 -13.33 -1.01
N MET A 29 3.71 -12.03 -0.99
CA MET A 29 3.12 -11.38 0.18
C MET A 29 1.69 -11.87 0.42
N LEU A 30 0.89 -11.96 -0.63
CA LEU A 30 -0.49 -12.46 -0.50
C LEU A 30 -0.52 -13.89 0.01
N ARG A 31 0.42 -14.72 -0.44
CA ARG A 31 0.53 -16.10 0.05
C ARG A 31 0.84 -16.12 1.54
N SER A 32 1.75 -15.28 1.98
CA SER A 32 2.14 -15.22 3.40
C SER A 32 1.02 -14.70 4.29
N MET A 33 0.07 -13.96 3.74
CA MET A 33 -1.04 -13.37 4.49
C MET A 33 -2.35 -14.14 4.31
N GLN A 34 -2.33 -15.27 3.63
CA GLN A 34 -3.55 -16.03 3.31
C GLN A 34 -4.42 -16.33 4.53
N VAL A 35 -3.79 -16.71 5.64
CA VAL A 35 -4.52 -17.03 6.88
C VAL A 35 -5.32 -15.82 7.37
N LEU A 36 -4.74 -14.62 7.25
CA LEU A 36 -5.42 -13.39 7.68
C LEU A 36 -6.67 -13.11 6.83
N PHE A 37 -6.57 -13.32 5.51
CA PHE A 37 -7.72 -13.15 4.63
C PHE A 37 -8.82 -14.16 4.98
N GLU A 38 -8.45 -15.39 5.25
CA GLU A 38 -9.40 -16.43 5.62
C GLU A 38 -10.08 -16.15 6.95
N GLN A 39 -9.31 -15.72 7.96
CA GLN A 39 -9.85 -15.41 9.27
C GLN A 39 -10.85 -14.28 9.23
N LYS A 40 -10.65 -13.32 8.35
CA LYS A 40 -11.57 -12.18 8.20
C LYS A 40 -12.66 -12.41 7.19
N ASP A 41 -12.67 -13.57 6.56
CA ASP A 41 -13.66 -13.94 5.55
C ASP A 41 -13.66 -12.93 4.40
N VAL A 42 -12.48 -12.56 3.94
CA VAL A 42 -12.28 -11.60 2.87
C VAL A 42 -12.12 -12.32 1.54
N LYS A 43 -12.80 -11.83 0.52
CA LYS A 43 -12.62 -12.32 -0.84
C LYS A 43 -11.47 -11.53 -1.49
N LEU A 44 -10.38 -12.22 -1.76
CA LEU A 44 -9.22 -11.60 -2.41
C LEU A 44 -9.34 -11.76 -3.93
N VAL A 45 -9.18 -10.66 -4.66
CA VAL A 45 -9.19 -10.66 -6.12
C VAL A 45 -7.82 -10.17 -6.59
N TYR A 46 -7.04 -11.06 -7.19
CA TYR A 46 -5.74 -10.74 -7.75
C TYR A 46 -5.44 -11.73 -8.87
N ASP A 47 -5.28 -11.22 -10.07
CA ASP A 47 -5.13 -12.07 -11.26
C ASP A 47 -4.03 -11.53 -12.17
N VAL A 48 -2.81 -11.47 -11.64
CA VAL A 48 -1.63 -11.08 -12.42
C VAL A 48 -0.76 -12.33 -12.55
N GLN A 49 -0.57 -12.79 -13.77
CA GLN A 49 0.12 -14.05 -14.04
C GLN A 49 1.51 -13.87 -14.66
N GLU A 50 1.75 -12.72 -15.25
CA GLU A 50 3.02 -12.45 -15.91
C GLU A 50 3.92 -11.59 -15.03
N PRO A 51 5.25 -11.72 -15.20
CA PRO A 51 6.17 -10.83 -14.49
C PRO A 51 5.90 -9.36 -14.83
N VAL A 52 6.00 -8.50 -13.82
CA VAL A 52 5.89 -7.06 -14.01
C VAL A 52 7.09 -6.43 -13.30
N TYR A 53 8.02 -5.90 -14.07
CA TYR A 53 9.24 -5.35 -13.50
C TYR A 53 9.08 -3.88 -13.17
N ALA A 54 9.65 -3.47 -12.05
CA ALA A 54 9.61 -2.11 -11.57
C ALA A 54 10.99 -1.73 -11.03
N TRP A 55 11.22 -0.41 -10.87
CA TRP A 55 12.48 0.14 -10.39
C TRP A 55 12.25 0.82 -9.06
N ALA A 56 12.76 0.21 -7.98
CA ALA A 56 12.62 0.72 -6.63
C ALA A 56 13.53 -0.09 -5.71
N ASN A 57 13.47 0.19 -4.42
CA ASN A 57 14.07 -0.69 -3.43
C ASN A 57 13.03 -1.73 -3.01
N GLU A 58 13.27 -2.98 -3.34
CA GLU A 58 12.30 -4.06 -3.13
C GLU A 58 11.91 -4.19 -1.67
N PHE A 59 12.87 -4.14 -0.76
CA PHE A 59 12.61 -4.27 0.68
C PHE A 59 11.68 -3.17 1.19
N LYS A 60 11.93 -1.93 0.77
CA LYS A 60 11.08 -0.80 1.14
C LYS A 60 9.68 -0.94 0.54
N MET A 61 9.58 -1.45 -0.67
CA MET A 61 8.28 -1.64 -1.31
C MET A 61 7.48 -2.76 -0.65
N GLU A 62 8.15 -3.76 -0.09
CA GLU A 62 7.46 -4.76 0.72
C GLU A 62 6.79 -4.10 1.94
N GLN A 63 7.44 -3.13 2.56
CA GLN A 63 6.86 -2.39 3.68
C GLN A 63 5.65 -1.58 3.25
N VAL A 64 5.73 -0.92 2.09
CA VAL A 64 4.60 -0.15 1.54
C VAL A 64 3.41 -1.07 1.31
N LEU A 65 3.64 -2.18 0.60
CA LEU A 65 2.57 -3.11 0.28
C LEU A 65 1.97 -3.73 1.53
N ASN A 66 2.81 -4.12 2.50
CA ASN A 66 2.33 -4.67 3.75
C ASN A 66 1.44 -3.66 4.50
N ASN A 67 1.82 -2.40 4.51
CA ASN A 67 1.02 -1.35 5.14
C ASN A 67 -0.31 -1.16 4.42
N TYR A 68 -0.31 -1.17 3.10
CA TYR A 68 -1.54 -1.02 2.31
C TYR A 68 -2.48 -2.21 2.53
N ILE A 69 -1.95 -3.44 2.50
CA ILE A 69 -2.79 -4.63 2.69
C ILE A 69 -3.32 -4.71 4.12
N SER A 70 -2.48 -4.42 5.11
CA SER A 70 -2.91 -4.40 6.51
C SER A 70 -4.00 -3.36 6.74
N ASN A 71 -3.84 -2.19 6.14
CA ASN A 71 -4.85 -1.13 6.20
C ASN A 71 -6.16 -1.61 5.58
N ALA A 72 -6.09 -2.26 4.42
CA ALA A 72 -7.27 -2.79 3.76
C ALA A 72 -7.98 -3.85 4.62
N LEU A 73 -7.22 -4.76 5.24
CA LEU A 73 -7.77 -5.78 6.12
C LEU A 73 -8.46 -5.16 7.35
N ASN A 74 -7.93 -4.05 7.85
CA ASN A 74 -8.51 -3.37 9.01
C ASN A 74 -9.80 -2.63 8.67
N HIS A 75 -9.97 -2.20 7.42
CA HIS A 75 -11.10 -1.35 7.03
C HIS A 75 -12.09 -2.02 6.09
N VAL A 76 -11.78 -3.21 5.56
CA VAL A 76 -12.69 -3.91 4.66
C VAL A 76 -14.02 -4.18 5.34
N ASP A 77 -15.11 -3.94 4.61
CA ASP A 77 -16.47 -4.09 5.13
C ASP A 77 -17.42 -4.32 3.95
N GLY A 78 -18.70 -4.50 4.26
CA GLY A 78 -19.73 -4.73 3.25
C GLY A 78 -19.53 -6.07 2.55
N GLU A 79 -19.28 -6.06 1.25
CA GLU A 79 -19.05 -7.28 0.49
C GLU A 79 -17.74 -7.97 0.83
N LYS A 80 -16.87 -7.31 1.58
CA LYS A 80 -15.59 -7.82 2.08
C LYS A 80 -14.68 -8.30 0.97
N ILE A 81 -14.49 -7.43 -0.01
CA ILE A 81 -13.61 -7.70 -1.15
C ILE A 81 -12.35 -6.85 -1.02
N ILE A 82 -11.19 -7.46 -1.20
CA ILE A 82 -9.93 -6.76 -1.39
C ILE A 82 -9.43 -7.12 -2.78
N LYS A 83 -9.17 -6.11 -3.60
CA LYS A 83 -8.73 -6.30 -4.97
C LYS A 83 -7.38 -5.61 -5.18
N ILE A 84 -6.42 -6.34 -5.72
CA ILE A 84 -5.10 -5.80 -6.03
C ILE A 84 -4.91 -5.80 -7.54
N THR A 85 -4.50 -4.66 -8.07
CA THR A 85 -4.30 -4.47 -9.50
C THR A 85 -2.90 -3.95 -9.79
N ILE A 86 -2.39 -4.30 -10.97
CA ILE A 86 -1.15 -3.72 -11.50
C ILE A 86 -1.45 -3.24 -12.91
N GLN A 87 -1.05 -2.00 -13.21
CA GLN A 87 -1.23 -1.42 -14.54
C GLN A 87 0.08 -0.80 -15.00
N ARG A 88 0.43 -1.05 -16.26
CA ARG A 88 1.58 -0.41 -16.90
C ARG A 88 1.10 0.73 -17.76
N GLN A 89 1.78 1.87 -17.68
CA GLN A 89 1.42 3.04 -18.47
C GLN A 89 2.62 3.98 -18.58
N ASP A 90 3.06 4.22 -19.81
CA ASP A 90 4.05 5.26 -20.13
C ASP A 90 5.33 5.22 -19.28
N GLY A 91 5.93 4.04 -19.16
CA GLY A 91 7.18 3.89 -18.41
C GLY A 91 7.00 3.78 -16.91
N HIS A 92 5.77 3.64 -16.45
CA HIS A 92 5.43 3.51 -15.04
C HIS A 92 4.60 2.27 -14.79
N VAL A 93 4.68 1.77 -13.57
CA VAL A 93 3.88 0.65 -13.09
C VAL A 93 3.10 1.15 -11.88
N ARG A 94 1.78 1.09 -11.95
CA ARG A 94 0.92 1.47 -10.82
C ARG A 94 0.29 0.22 -10.23
N ALA A 95 0.44 0.05 -8.92
CA ALA A 95 -0.24 -0.99 -8.17
C ALA A 95 -1.26 -0.36 -7.24
N GLY A 96 -2.42 -0.98 -7.13
CA GLY A 96 -3.48 -0.49 -6.25
C GLY A 96 -4.01 -1.59 -5.35
N VAL A 97 -4.34 -1.22 -4.13
CA VAL A 97 -4.98 -2.10 -3.16
C VAL A 97 -6.33 -1.49 -2.80
N PHE A 98 -7.38 -2.07 -3.35
CA PHE A 98 -8.76 -1.64 -3.12
C PHE A 98 -9.42 -2.51 -2.08
N ASN A 99 -10.19 -1.90 -1.17
CA ASN A 99 -11.08 -2.65 -0.28
C ASN A 99 -12.47 -2.07 -0.32
N THR A 100 -13.47 -2.94 -0.29
CA THR A 100 -14.85 -2.50 -0.08
C THR A 100 -14.98 -1.98 1.34
N GLY A 101 -15.87 -1.01 1.53
CA GLY A 101 -16.12 -0.42 2.81
C GLY A 101 -16.46 1.04 2.69
N LYS A 102 -16.41 1.73 3.82
CA LYS A 102 -16.77 3.12 3.90
C LYS A 102 -15.65 4.00 3.31
N PRO A 103 -15.97 4.90 2.38
CA PRO A 103 -14.97 5.84 1.85
C PRO A 103 -14.43 6.75 2.95
N ILE A 104 -13.24 7.29 2.70
CA ILE A 104 -12.62 8.24 3.63
C ILE A 104 -13.33 9.58 3.50
N PRO A 105 -13.74 10.23 4.62
CA PRO A 105 -14.32 11.56 4.55
C PRO A 105 -13.41 12.52 3.81
N GLU A 106 -13.99 13.38 2.98
CA GLU A 106 -13.22 14.32 2.15
C GLU A 106 -12.27 15.18 2.98
N GLU A 107 -12.72 15.63 4.15
CA GLU A 107 -11.91 16.46 5.04
C GLU A 107 -10.69 15.74 5.60
N ASP A 108 -10.68 14.42 5.54
CA ASP A 108 -9.58 13.61 6.08
C ASP A 108 -8.57 13.16 5.02
N VAL A 109 -8.95 13.17 3.74
CA VAL A 109 -8.14 12.59 2.65
C VAL A 109 -6.71 13.13 2.63
N GLY A 110 -6.53 14.42 2.83
CA GLY A 110 -5.19 15.03 2.83
C GLY A 110 -4.38 14.77 4.08
N ARG A 111 -5.02 14.27 5.14
CA ARG A 111 -4.38 14.11 6.45
C ARG A 111 -4.10 12.68 6.85
N ILE A 112 -4.60 11.71 6.10
CA ILE A 112 -4.42 10.29 6.46
C ILE A 112 -2.97 9.86 6.42
N TRP A 113 -2.13 10.62 5.72
CA TRP A 113 -0.68 10.36 5.61
C TRP A 113 0.13 10.94 6.77
N ASP A 114 -0.53 11.75 7.60
CA ASP A 114 0.14 12.37 8.74
C ASP A 114 0.36 11.35 9.85
N LYS A 115 1.49 11.47 10.51
CA LYS A 115 1.85 10.60 11.62
C LYS A 115 0.79 10.70 12.73
N PHE A 116 0.29 9.55 13.18
CA PHE A 116 -0.70 9.41 14.26
C PHE A 116 -2.09 9.93 13.93
N TYR A 117 -2.35 10.36 12.70
CA TYR A 117 -3.70 10.78 12.33
C TYR A 117 -4.61 9.55 12.15
N LYS A 118 -5.81 9.61 12.69
CA LYS A 118 -6.79 8.52 12.60
C LYS A 118 -8.15 9.10 12.24
N VAL A 119 -8.77 8.53 11.20
CA VAL A 119 -10.10 8.93 10.75
C VAL A 119 -11.17 8.53 11.75
N ASP A 120 -11.09 7.31 12.27
CA ASP A 120 -12.01 6.75 13.24
C ASP A 120 -11.20 6.21 14.40
N LYS A 121 -11.04 7.03 15.45
CA LYS A 121 -10.18 6.70 16.58
C LYS A 121 -10.65 5.46 17.33
N ALA A 122 -11.96 5.30 17.52
CA ALA A 122 -12.49 4.16 18.24
C ALA A 122 -12.26 2.86 17.48
N ARG A 123 -12.55 2.88 16.17
CA ARG A 123 -12.37 1.71 15.31
C ARG A 123 -10.89 1.36 15.15
N THR A 124 -10.06 2.38 14.99
CA THR A 124 -8.62 2.17 14.84
C THR A 124 -8.03 1.53 16.10
N ARG A 125 -8.51 1.97 17.27
CA ARG A 125 -8.06 1.40 18.53
C ARG A 125 -8.44 -0.08 18.65
N GLU A 126 -9.64 -0.43 18.20
CA GLU A 126 -10.12 -1.80 18.19
C GLU A 126 -9.21 -2.72 17.36
N TYR A 127 -8.72 -2.24 16.23
CA TYR A 127 -7.86 -3.00 15.36
C TYR A 127 -6.37 -2.84 15.68
N GLY A 128 -6.05 -2.11 16.73
CA GLY A 128 -4.67 -1.95 17.16
C GLY A 128 -3.82 -1.04 16.28
N GLY A 129 -4.43 -0.25 15.41
CA GLY A 129 -3.68 0.64 14.53
C GLY A 129 -2.97 1.75 15.31
N SER A 130 -1.69 1.98 15.01
CA SER A 130 -0.88 2.99 15.68
C SER A 130 -0.96 4.36 15.03
N GLY A 131 -1.49 4.44 13.80
CA GLY A 131 -1.55 5.69 13.05
C GLY A 131 -0.25 6.06 12.34
N VAL A 132 0.73 5.15 12.28
CA VAL A 132 2.01 5.43 11.60
C VAL A 132 2.15 4.72 10.26
N GLY A 133 1.30 3.73 9.94
CA GLY A 133 1.44 2.94 8.72
C GLY A 133 1.47 3.74 7.43
N LEU A 134 0.52 4.65 7.25
CA LEU A 134 0.47 5.47 6.03
C LEU A 134 1.55 6.54 6.01
N SER A 135 1.99 7.04 7.16
CA SER A 135 3.11 7.98 7.20
C SER A 135 4.42 7.30 6.83
N ILE A 136 4.57 6.01 7.10
CA ILE A 136 5.72 5.24 6.65
C ILE A 136 5.69 5.10 5.12
N VAL A 137 4.52 4.82 4.55
CA VAL A 137 4.37 4.78 3.09
C VAL A 137 4.80 6.09 2.46
N LYS A 138 4.31 7.21 3.00
CA LYS A 138 4.68 8.54 2.52
C LYS A 138 6.20 8.72 2.55
N ALA A 139 6.84 8.42 3.69
CA ALA A 139 8.27 8.60 3.85
C ALA A 139 9.07 7.74 2.84
N ILE A 140 8.67 6.48 2.67
CA ILE A 140 9.34 5.58 1.73
C ILE A 140 9.20 6.09 0.30
N MET A 141 7.97 6.39 -0.13
CA MET A 141 7.72 6.80 -1.51
C MET A 141 8.41 8.12 -1.83
N GLU A 142 8.39 9.07 -0.90
CA GLU A 142 9.06 10.35 -1.10
C GLU A 142 10.59 10.21 -1.12
N SER A 143 11.14 9.27 -0.35
CA SER A 143 12.58 9.01 -0.38
C SER A 143 13.07 8.51 -1.74
N MET A 144 12.19 7.87 -2.50
CA MET A 144 12.49 7.35 -3.84
C MET A 144 11.97 8.27 -4.95
N HIS A 145 11.36 9.41 -4.61
CA HIS A 145 10.76 10.34 -5.56
C HIS A 145 9.71 9.68 -6.44
N GLN A 146 8.92 8.78 -5.86
CA GLN A 146 7.87 8.05 -6.55
C GLN A 146 6.49 8.49 -6.04
N GLN A 147 5.48 8.29 -6.85
CA GLN A 147 4.12 8.76 -6.56
C GLN A 147 3.30 7.74 -5.77
N TYR A 148 2.37 8.24 -4.99
CA TYR A 148 1.46 7.43 -4.20
C TYR A 148 0.19 8.22 -3.96
N GLY A 149 -0.88 7.54 -3.57
CA GLY A 149 -2.12 8.26 -3.29
C GLY A 149 -3.26 7.35 -2.88
N VAL A 150 -4.44 7.96 -2.81
CA VAL A 150 -5.67 7.28 -2.43
C VAL A 150 -6.79 7.75 -3.33
N ILE A 151 -7.70 6.84 -3.66
CA ILE A 151 -8.89 7.13 -4.48
C ILE A 151 -10.11 6.61 -3.73
N ASN A 152 -11.10 7.48 -3.51
CA ASN A 152 -12.40 7.07 -2.97
C ASN A 152 -13.30 6.63 -4.12
N TYR A 153 -14.03 5.55 -3.87
CA TYR A 153 -15.11 5.08 -4.73
C TYR A 153 -16.39 5.01 -3.90
N ASP A 154 -17.53 4.90 -4.55
CA ASP A 154 -18.81 4.81 -3.82
C ASP A 154 -18.86 3.64 -2.86
N ASN A 155 -18.17 2.55 -3.19
CA ASN A 155 -18.21 1.30 -2.43
C ASN A 155 -16.92 0.96 -1.72
N GLY A 156 -15.93 1.86 -1.71
CA GLY A 156 -14.66 1.54 -1.06
C GLY A 156 -13.56 2.54 -1.32
N VAL A 157 -12.34 2.11 -1.02
CA VAL A 157 -11.15 2.95 -1.08
C VAL A 157 -10.02 2.17 -1.72
N GLU A 158 -9.24 2.84 -2.57
CA GLU A 158 -8.04 2.24 -3.16
C GLU A 158 -6.83 3.06 -2.79
N PHE A 159 -5.82 2.40 -2.21
CA PHE A 159 -4.50 2.97 -2.00
C PHE A 159 -3.58 2.48 -3.10
N TRP A 160 -2.81 3.39 -3.71
CA TRP A 160 -1.97 3.04 -4.84
C TRP A 160 -0.56 3.61 -4.67
N PHE A 161 0.38 3.00 -5.37
CA PHE A 161 1.71 3.55 -5.58
C PHE A 161 2.11 3.37 -7.04
N GLU A 162 3.06 4.19 -7.49
CA GLU A 162 3.53 4.15 -8.85
C GLU A 162 5.04 4.15 -8.87
N LEU A 163 5.62 3.27 -9.67
CA LEU A 163 7.06 3.11 -9.76
C LEU A 163 7.49 3.27 -11.22
N ASP A 164 8.72 3.75 -11.40
CA ASP A 164 9.37 3.74 -12.71
C ASP A 164 9.58 2.27 -13.11
N ASP A 165 9.40 1.94 -14.36
CA ASP A 165 9.63 0.58 -14.80
C ASP A 165 11.06 0.36 -15.29
N LYS A 166 11.80 1.45 -15.60
CA LYS A 166 13.17 1.36 -16.16
C LYS A 166 13.24 0.31 -17.25
N ASN A 167 12.23 0.30 -18.11
CA ASN A 167 12.14 -0.67 -19.17
C ASN A 167 13.09 -0.26 -20.28
N GLU A 168 14.35 -0.55 -20.10
CA GLU A 168 15.37 -0.23 -21.08
C GLU A 168 15.37 -1.23 -22.21
N ALA A 169 15.32 -0.69 -23.35
CA ALA A 169 15.44 -1.51 -24.55
C ALA A 169 16.85 -2.06 -24.67
#